data_d475c868cdb7b9f0b84de3282f50e4e1
#
_entry.id   d475c868cdb7b9f0b84de3282f50e4e1
#
_cell.length_a   1.000
_cell.length_b   1.000
_cell.length_c   1.000
_cell.angle_alpha   90.00
_cell.angle_beta   90.00
_cell.angle_gamma   90.00
#
_symmetry.space_group_name_H-M   'P 1'
#
loop_
_entity.id
_entity.type
_entity.pdbx_description
1 polymer ?
#
loop_
_entity_poly.entity_id
_entity_poly.type
_entity_poly.pdbx_seq_one_letter_code
_entity_poly.pdbx_strand_id
1 'polypeptide(L)'
;MGTAAAAHEESMPGNVDSLINALTRGKIDLSLRYRYEHVDDNAAKDEADASTLRTTLGYTTGSFYDVSARILLQDVRDVGLDDFNDATGRPNAKTRFAVVADPSDTDFIEGYLGFAGVAKTTVKLGRQIITYRKAPFHRFMGTVLWRQNWQNHDAISIENKSLPHTTFRYAYSWNVNRIFTDEAIGAKANFDSNSHFINLQYDGFRYGKFEAYAYLLDFDNSVANSTATYGLRFNGGYPLSKTFKAIYTAEYASQDDYGDNPLNVNEDYFLGEIGGNVKLGNVINSLTLKFSYELLEGNGASSFRTPLATGHAYQGWADRFLTTPRDGIEDFIVTGVARAFGVKFIAAYHDLSSDNDSYDYGAELDLQATVSFKKSITVGLKYSDYNADANALNVARNGNIATDVSKLWVWTQFKY
;
A
#
# COMPACT_ATOMS: atom_id res chain seq x y z
N MET A 1 -0.26 -3.42 14.86
CA MET A 1 -0.67 -3.83 13.51
C MET A 1 -2.17 -3.79 13.50
N GLY A 2 -2.76 -2.73 12.89
CA GLY A 2 -4.19 -2.70 12.64
C GLY A 2 -4.54 -3.93 11.82
N THR A 3 -5.73 -4.45 11.96
CA THR A 3 -6.33 -5.35 11.01
C THR A 3 -6.65 -4.60 9.71
N ALA A 4 -5.61 -4.01 9.08
CA ALA A 4 -5.65 -3.88 7.65
C ALA A 4 -5.86 -5.30 7.14
N ALA A 5 -6.70 -5.47 6.14
CA ALA A 5 -6.89 -6.74 5.50
C ALA A 5 -5.52 -7.42 5.36
N ALA A 6 -5.32 -8.52 6.08
CA ALA A 6 -4.25 -9.41 5.71
C ALA A 6 -4.47 -9.60 4.20
N ALA A 7 -3.48 -9.31 3.37
CA ALA A 7 -3.47 -9.88 2.04
C ALA A 7 -3.77 -11.36 2.29
N HIS A 8 -4.91 -11.82 1.80
CA HIS A 8 -5.35 -13.17 2.03
C HIS A 8 -4.26 -14.07 1.44
N GLU A 9 -3.39 -14.65 2.28
CA GLU A 9 -2.80 -15.93 1.94
C GLU A 9 -3.97 -16.93 1.95
N GLU A 10 -4.85 -16.84 0.97
CA GLU A 10 -5.86 -17.85 0.77
C GLU A 10 -5.16 -19.07 0.19
N SER A 11 -4.95 -20.06 1.04
CA SER A 11 -4.72 -21.41 0.53
C SER A 11 -5.88 -21.76 -0.39
N MET A 12 -5.57 -22.25 -1.60
CA MET A 12 -6.60 -22.69 -2.54
C MET A 12 -7.52 -23.70 -1.84
N PRO A 13 -8.84 -23.62 -2.04
CA PRO A 13 -9.79 -24.54 -1.43
C PRO A 13 -9.49 -25.99 -1.85
N GLY A 14 -9.74 -26.93 -0.93
CA GLY A 14 -9.57 -28.36 -1.22
C GLY A 14 -10.53 -28.86 -2.30
N ASN A 15 -10.12 -29.91 -3.04
CA ASN A 15 -10.91 -30.52 -4.08
C ASN A 15 -12.22 -31.11 -3.54
N VAL A 16 -13.27 -30.94 -4.31
CA VAL A 16 -14.59 -31.55 -4.10
C VAL A 16 -14.91 -32.52 -5.25
N ASP A 17 -15.90 -33.38 -5.02
CA ASP A 17 -16.23 -34.53 -5.88
C ASP A 17 -17.02 -34.17 -7.16
N SER A 18 -17.54 -32.96 -7.26
CA SER A 18 -18.30 -32.50 -8.43
C SER A 18 -18.18 -30.99 -8.65
N LEU A 19 -18.37 -30.58 -9.91
CA LEU A 19 -18.43 -29.15 -10.28
C LEU A 19 -19.57 -28.43 -9.54
N ILE A 20 -20.72 -29.08 -9.36
CA ILE A 20 -21.86 -28.50 -8.62
C ILE A 20 -21.43 -28.24 -7.17
N ASN A 21 -20.75 -29.18 -6.52
CA ASN A 21 -20.24 -28.98 -5.16
C ASN A 21 -19.18 -27.86 -5.10
N ALA A 22 -18.32 -27.73 -6.10
CA ALA A 22 -17.38 -26.62 -6.19
C ALA A 22 -18.13 -25.27 -6.28
N LEU A 23 -19.14 -25.19 -7.10
CA LEU A 23 -19.91 -23.95 -7.31
C LEU A 23 -20.84 -23.61 -6.14
N THR A 24 -21.28 -24.57 -5.32
CA THR A 24 -22.29 -24.35 -4.28
C THR A 24 -21.75 -24.33 -2.85
N ARG A 25 -20.53 -24.87 -2.62
CA ARG A 25 -19.88 -24.94 -1.30
C ARG A 25 -18.70 -23.99 -1.17
N GLY A 26 -18.74 -22.89 -1.91
CA GLY A 26 -17.73 -21.85 -1.85
C GLY A 26 -17.82 -21.02 -0.57
N LYS A 27 -16.93 -20.07 -0.46
CA LYS A 27 -16.82 -19.13 0.66
C LYS A 27 -17.27 -17.74 0.21
N ILE A 28 -18.15 -17.13 1.02
CA ILE A 28 -18.58 -15.74 0.85
C ILE A 28 -17.74 -14.87 1.79
N ASP A 29 -17.35 -13.71 1.32
CA ASP A 29 -16.80 -12.64 2.12
C ASP A 29 -17.57 -11.34 1.89
N LEU A 30 -17.88 -10.63 2.98
CA LEU A 30 -18.56 -9.34 2.96
C LEU A 30 -17.78 -8.35 3.80
N SER A 31 -17.55 -7.15 3.26
CA SER A 31 -16.98 -6.07 4.06
C SER A 31 -17.72 -4.76 3.77
N LEU A 32 -17.98 -4.01 4.83
CA LEU A 32 -18.53 -2.67 4.78
C LEU A 32 -17.52 -1.75 5.46
N ARG A 33 -17.16 -0.63 4.84
CA ARG A 33 -16.29 0.40 5.45
C ARG A 33 -16.86 1.79 5.20
N TYR A 34 -17.40 2.39 6.25
CA TYR A 34 -17.71 3.81 6.28
C TYR A 34 -16.48 4.59 6.69
N ARG A 35 -16.22 5.73 6.03
CA ARG A 35 -15.14 6.66 6.37
C ARG A 35 -15.56 8.10 6.15
N TYR A 36 -15.30 8.91 7.16
CA TYR A 36 -15.25 10.35 7.06
C TYR A 36 -13.77 10.78 6.95
N GLU A 37 -13.47 11.68 6.03
CA GLU A 37 -12.14 12.28 5.84
C GLU A 37 -12.30 13.79 5.66
N HIS A 38 -11.61 14.56 6.50
CA HIS A 38 -11.48 16.01 6.40
C HIS A 38 -10.04 16.34 5.97
N VAL A 39 -9.88 17.25 5.02
CA VAL A 39 -8.58 17.70 4.52
C VAL A 39 -8.54 19.20 4.43
N ASP A 40 -7.64 19.81 5.20
CA ASP A 40 -7.25 21.22 5.08
C ASP A 40 -5.86 21.25 4.39
N ASP A 41 -5.83 21.67 3.13
CA ASP A 41 -4.63 21.73 2.29
C ASP A 41 -4.46 23.14 1.74
N ASN A 42 -3.45 23.84 2.22
CA ASN A 42 -3.14 25.22 1.82
C ASN A 42 -2.82 25.36 0.31
N ALA A 43 -2.59 24.24 -0.40
CA ALA A 43 -2.49 24.24 -1.88
C ALA A 43 -3.85 24.23 -2.58
N ALA A 44 -4.93 23.87 -1.90
CA ALA A 44 -6.29 23.88 -2.43
C ALA A 44 -6.97 25.25 -2.19
N LYS A 45 -8.07 25.50 -2.88
CA LYS A 45 -8.85 26.71 -2.69
C LYS A 45 -9.79 26.60 -1.50
N ASP A 46 -10.37 25.41 -1.30
CA ASP A 46 -11.30 25.11 -0.20
C ASP A 46 -10.90 23.76 0.44
N GLU A 47 -11.18 23.63 1.72
CA GLU A 47 -11.07 22.38 2.48
C GLU A 47 -11.97 21.30 1.89
N ALA A 48 -11.67 20.02 2.17
CA ALA A 48 -12.50 18.91 1.76
C ALA A 48 -13.15 18.21 2.94
N ASP A 49 -14.43 17.82 2.75
CA ASP A 49 -15.22 16.96 3.63
C ASP A 49 -15.80 15.81 2.83
N ALA A 50 -15.28 14.62 3.04
CA ALA A 50 -15.70 13.41 2.34
C ALA A 50 -16.31 12.39 3.30
N SER A 51 -17.51 11.90 2.98
CA SER A 51 -18.20 10.86 3.72
C SER A 51 -18.53 9.73 2.76
N THR A 52 -17.79 8.61 2.84
CA THR A 52 -17.83 7.54 1.84
C THR A 52 -18.14 6.18 2.47
N LEU A 53 -18.89 5.35 1.76
CA LEU A 53 -19.17 3.96 2.10
C LEU A 53 -18.62 3.04 1.02
N ARG A 54 -17.77 2.10 1.42
CA ARG A 54 -17.32 0.99 0.59
C ARG A 54 -17.99 -0.29 1.01
N THR A 55 -18.59 -0.99 0.05
CA THR A 55 -19.14 -2.33 0.19
C THR A 55 -18.35 -3.29 -0.70
N THR A 56 -17.93 -4.44 -0.17
CA THR A 56 -17.38 -5.51 -1.00
C THR A 56 -18.11 -6.81 -0.74
N LEU A 57 -18.38 -7.55 -1.82
CA LEU A 57 -18.96 -8.89 -1.79
C LEU A 57 -18.09 -9.83 -2.63
N GLY A 58 -17.50 -10.81 -1.96
CA GLY A 58 -16.66 -11.81 -2.58
C GLY A 58 -17.27 -13.20 -2.55
N TYR A 59 -16.93 -14.00 -3.56
CA TYR A 59 -17.22 -15.42 -3.60
C TYR A 59 -16.02 -16.19 -4.17
N THR A 60 -15.56 -17.20 -3.42
CA THR A 60 -14.53 -18.13 -3.87
C THR A 60 -15.16 -19.53 -3.94
N THR A 61 -15.12 -20.19 -5.10
CA THR A 61 -15.66 -21.55 -5.28
C THR A 61 -14.83 -22.57 -4.48
N GLY A 62 -15.35 -23.76 -4.25
CA GLY A 62 -14.53 -24.93 -3.98
C GLY A 62 -13.61 -25.24 -5.16
N SER A 63 -12.67 -26.17 -4.98
CA SER A 63 -11.80 -26.63 -6.06
C SER A 63 -12.34 -27.89 -6.72
N PHE A 64 -12.33 -27.94 -8.07
CA PHE A 64 -12.69 -29.10 -8.85
C PHE A 64 -11.59 -29.35 -9.89
N TYR A 65 -10.97 -30.53 -9.88
CA TYR A 65 -9.71 -30.81 -10.62
C TYR A 65 -8.63 -29.76 -10.38
N ASP A 66 -8.44 -29.38 -9.11
CA ASP A 66 -7.47 -28.37 -8.67
C ASP A 66 -7.69 -26.96 -9.24
N VAL A 67 -8.84 -26.71 -9.87
CA VAL A 67 -9.25 -25.39 -10.37
C VAL A 67 -10.31 -24.79 -9.45
N SER A 68 -10.16 -23.53 -9.07
CA SER A 68 -11.14 -22.72 -8.38
C SER A 68 -11.33 -21.39 -9.08
N ALA A 69 -12.39 -20.67 -8.77
CA ALA A 69 -12.67 -19.33 -9.27
C ALA A 69 -12.95 -18.38 -8.11
N ARG A 70 -12.54 -17.14 -8.24
CA ARG A 70 -12.90 -16.06 -7.32
C ARG A 70 -13.46 -14.87 -8.08
N ILE A 71 -14.47 -14.25 -7.45
CA ILE A 71 -14.99 -12.95 -7.83
C ILE A 71 -15.08 -12.07 -6.58
N LEU A 72 -14.68 -10.81 -6.68
CA LEU A 72 -14.83 -9.80 -5.65
C LEU A 72 -15.37 -8.52 -6.29
N LEU A 73 -16.59 -8.17 -5.95
CA LEU A 73 -17.25 -6.93 -6.33
C LEU A 73 -16.95 -5.86 -5.28
N GLN A 74 -16.82 -4.62 -5.72
CA GLN A 74 -16.71 -3.45 -4.88
C GLN A 74 -17.68 -2.39 -5.35
N ASP A 75 -18.30 -1.70 -4.41
CA ASP A 75 -19.10 -0.51 -4.62
C ASP A 75 -18.67 0.57 -3.63
N VAL A 76 -18.36 1.76 -4.14
CA VAL A 76 -18.00 2.95 -3.36
C VAL A 76 -19.02 4.04 -3.65
N ARG A 77 -19.57 4.64 -2.61
CA ARG A 77 -20.57 5.71 -2.72
C ARG A 77 -20.30 6.82 -1.72
N ASP A 78 -20.57 8.04 -2.15
CA ASP A 78 -20.70 9.17 -1.25
C ASP A 78 -21.99 9.02 -0.43
N VAL A 79 -21.90 9.22 0.88
CA VAL A 79 -23.01 9.08 1.83
C VAL A 79 -23.08 10.30 2.74
N GLY A 80 -23.53 11.42 2.20
CA GLY A 80 -23.70 12.68 2.93
C GLY A 80 -22.77 13.77 2.42
N LEU A 81 -21.62 13.98 3.06
CA LEU A 81 -20.67 15.03 2.67
C LEU A 81 -19.86 14.59 1.44
N ASP A 82 -19.87 15.39 0.41
CA ASP A 82 -19.23 15.12 -0.86
C ASP A 82 -18.42 16.32 -1.41
N ASP A 83 -18.08 17.27 -0.54
CA ASP A 83 -17.28 18.45 -0.88
C ASP A 83 -15.79 18.11 -0.92
N PHE A 84 -15.36 17.39 -1.97
CA PHE A 84 -13.98 17.00 -2.18
C PHE A 84 -13.62 16.81 -3.66
N ASN A 85 -12.36 16.95 -4.00
CA ASN A 85 -11.80 16.61 -5.30
C ASN A 85 -11.47 15.12 -5.32
N ASP A 86 -12.15 14.35 -6.16
CA ASP A 86 -11.97 12.89 -6.29
C ASP A 86 -10.68 12.47 -7.02
N ALA A 87 -9.92 13.45 -7.51
CA ALA A 87 -8.67 13.31 -8.26
C ALA A 87 -8.79 12.60 -9.62
N THR A 88 -9.99 12.27 -10.11
CA THR A 88 -10.18 11.59 -11.42
C THR A 88 -9.76 12.45 -12.60
N GLY A 89 -9.75 13.77 -12.45
CA GLY A 89 -9.45 14.73 -13.52
C GLY A 89 -10.61 14.97 -14.50
N ARG A 90 -11.79 14.40 -14.23
CA ARG A 90 -13.01 14.64 -15.02
C ARG A 90 -13.44 16.11 -14.94
N PRO A 91 -14.19 16.63 -15.95
CA PRO A 91 -14.67 18.01 -15.93
C PRO A 91 -15.58 18.37 -14.74
N ASN A 92 -16.26 17.37 -14.17
CA ASN A 92 -17.12 17.50 -12.98
C ASN A 92 -16.39 17.19 -11.65
N ALA A 93 -15.11 16.83 -11.69
CA ALA A 93 -14.30 16.74 -10.48
C ALA A 93 -14.29 18.11 -9.79
N LYS A 94 -14.56 18.13 -8.50
CA LYS A 94 -14.68 19.36 -7.70
C LYS A 94 -13.31 19.94 -7.35
N THR A 95 -12.53 20.34 -8.37
CA THR A 95 -11.10 20.70 -8.28
C THR A 95 -10.80 21.93 -7.42
N ARG A 96 -11.80 22.65 -6.95
CA ARG A 96 -11.65 23.73 -5.98
C ARG A 96 -11.33 23.23 -4.56
N PHE A 97 -11.82 22.02 -4.23
CA PHE A 97 -11.60 21.40 -2.92
C PHE A 97 -10.28 20.64 -2.85
N ALA A 98 -9.81 20.41 -1.64
CA ALA A 98 -8.69 19.52 -1.38
C ALA A 98 -8.99 18.08 -1.85
N VAL A 99 -7.93 17.29 -2.07
CA VAL A 99 -8.04 15.95 -2.66
C VAL A 99 -8.39 14.90 -1.62
N VAL A 100 -9.48 14.16 -1.90
CA VAL A 100 -9.78 12.84 -1.32
C VAL A 100 -9.98 11.85 -2.47
N ALA A 101 -8.98 11.03 -2.75
CA ALA A 101 -8.94 10.15 -3.92
C ALA A 101 -9.81 8.89 -3.74
N ASP A 102 -11.11 9.08 -3.52
CA ASP A 102 -12.12 8.04 -3.32
C ASP A 102 -13.35 8.27 -4.21
N PRO A 103 -13.21 8.25 -5.55
CA PRO A 103 -14.34 8.41 -6.45
C PRO A 103 -15.39 7.33 -6.22
N SER A 104 -16.67 7.71 -6.39
CA SER A 104 -17.79 6.78 -6.38
C SER A 104 -17.76 5.91 -7.62
N ASP A 105 -17.79 4.58 -7.43
CA ASP A 105 -17.74 3.60 -8.51
C ASP A 105 -18.22 2.21 -8.09
N THR A 106 -18.56 1.37 -9.08
CA THR A 106 -18.85 -0.06 -8.90
C THR A 106 -18.01 -0.88 -9.87
N ASP A 107 -17.09 -1.69 -9.36
CA ASP A 107 -16.15 -2.45 -10.20
C ASP A 107 -15.84 -3.84 -9.62
N PHE A 108 -15.19 -4.67 -10.44
CA PHE A 108 -14.55 -5.91 -10.04
C PHE A 108 -13.13 -5.63 -9.54
N ILE A 109 -12.87 -6.05 -8.31
CA ILE A 109 -11.51 -5.99 -7.75
C ILE A 109 -10.74 -7.27 -8.01
N GLU A 110 -11.44 -8.42 -7.97
CA GLU A 110 -10.87 -9.71 -8.33
C GLU A 110 -11.85 -10.49 -9.22
N GLY A 111 -11.31 -11.12 -10.24
CA GLY A 111 -12.01 -12.03 -11.15
C GLY A 111 -10.99 -12.95 -11.79
N TYR A 112 -10.66 -14.08 -11.12
CA TYR A 112 -9.60 -14.97 -11.59
C TYR A 112 -9.96 -16.46 -11.47
N LEU A 113 -9.30 -17.25 -12.29
CA LEU A 113 -9.18 -18.71 -12.14
C LEU A 113 -7.88 -19.03 -11.41
N GLY A 114 -7.97 -19.90 -10.40
CA GLY A 114 -6.84 -20.40 -9.65
C GLY A 114 -6.61 -21.89 -9.93
N PHE A 115 -5.36 -22.32 -10.05
CA PHE A 115 -4.96 -23.71 -10.26
C PHE A 115 -3.89 -24.11 -9.25
N ALA A 116 -4.07 -25.28 -8.60
CA ALA A 116 -3.16 -25.84 -7.59
C ALA A 116 -2.78 -27.30 -7.83
N GLY A 117 -2.91 -27.80 -9.08
CA GLY A 117 -2.63 -29.19 -9.45
C GLY A 117 -1.14 -29.56 -9.48
N VAL A 118 -0.24 -28.58 -9.31
CA VAL A 118 1.20 -28.82 -9.14
C VAL A 118 1.57 -28.66 -7.67
N ALA A 119 2.28 -29.63 -7.12
CA ALA A 119 2.62 -29.64 -5.70
C ALA A 119 3.27 -28.32 -5.24
N LYS A 120 2.72 -27.73 -4.16
CA LYS A 120 3.19 -26.47 -3.54
C LYS A 120 3.26 -25.29 -4.55
N THR A 121 2.51 -25.34 -5.63
CA THR A 121 2.45 -24.29 -6.64
C THR A 121 1.01 -23.82 -6.82
N THR A 122 0.83 -22.52 -6.83
CA THR A 122 -0.45 -21.88 -7.15
C THR A 122 -0.27 -20.96 -8.34
N VAL A 123 -1.17 -21.08 -9.32
CA VAL A 123 -1.25 -20.21 -10.49
C VAL A 123 -2.58 -19.48 -10.46
N LYS A 124 -2.59 -18.18 -10.75
CA LYS A 124 -3.82 -17.39 -10.92
C LYS A 124 -3.80 -16.69 -12.28
N LEU A 125 -4.92 -16.68 -12.96
CA LEU A 125 -5.12 -16.01 -14.24
C LEU A 125 -6.36 -15.13 -14.19
N GLY A 126 -6.21 -13.85 -14.46
CA GLY A 126 -7.27 -12.84 -14.47
C GLY A 126 -7.01 -11.68 -13.52
N ARG A 127 -8.05 -10.91 -13.22
CA ARG A 127 -7.96 -9.75 -12.34
C ARG A 127 -7.72 -10.18 -10.90
N GLN A 128 -6.65 -9.69 -10.29
CA GLN A 128 -6.19 -10.14 -8.99
C GLN A 128 -5.42 -9.06 -8.24
N ILE A 129 -5.42 -9.17 -6.92
CA ILE A 129 -4.54 -8.40 -6.05
C ILE A 129 -3.17 -9.06 -6.03
N ILE A 130 -2.12 -8.29 -6.30
CA ILE A 130 -0.72 -8.73 -6.21
C ILE A 130 -0.02 -7.91 -5.15
N THR A 131 0.38 -8.56 -4.07
CA THR A 131 1.20 -7.99 -3.01
C THR A 131 2.13 -9.07 -2.44
N TYR A 132 3.37 -8.70 -2.15
CA TYR A 132 4.36 -9.66 -1.63
C TYR A 132 4.72 -9.39 -0.16
N ARG A 133 4.21 -8.31 0.42
CA ARG A 133 4.41 -7.92 1.81
C ARG A 133 3.08 -7.74 2.53
N LYS A 134 3.12 -7.77 3.87
CA LYS A 134 1.91 -7.51 4.67
C LYS A 134 1.55 -6.03 4.64
N ALA A 135 0.25 -5.76 4.52
CA ALA A 135 -0.26 -4.41 4.62
C ALA A 135 0.11 -3.74 5.97
N PRO A 136 0.35 -2.44 5.98
CA PRO A 136 0.32 -1.49 4.87
C PRO A 136 1.65 -1.38 4.10
N PHE A 137 2.67 -2.17 4.42
CA PHE A 137 4.06 -2.02 4.00
C PHE A 137 4.31 -2.54 2.57
N HIS A 138 3.51 -2.10 1.62
CA HIS A 138 3.62 -2.42 0.21
C HIS A 138 4.41 -1.31 -0.51
N ARG A 139 5.74 -1.28 -0.31
CA ARG A 139 6.58 -0.17 -0.79
C ARG A 139 6.60 -0.05 -2.31
N PHE A 140 6.72 -1.16 -3.02
CA PHE A 140 6.85 -1.15 -4.49
C PHE A 140 5.59 -1.65 -5.20
N MET A 141 4.89 -2.60 -4.60
CA MET A 141 3.68 -3.19 -5.15
C MET A 141 2.60 -3.24 -4.10
N GLY A 142 1.54 -2.47 -4.28
CA GLY A 142 0.50 -2.34 -3.29
C GLY A 142 -0.90 -2.28 -3.87
N THR A 143 -1.87 -2.49 -3.00
CA THR A 143 -3.30 -2.47 -3.29
C THR A 143 -3.92 -1.13 -2.95
N VAL A 144 -3.15 -0.23 -2.32
CA VAL A 144 -3.63 1.05 -1.79
C VAL A 144 -4.83 0.86 -0.85
N LEU A 145 -4.72 -0.08 0.09
CA LEU A 145 -5.82 -0.51 0.99
C LEU A 145 -6.38 0.61 1.87
N TRP A 146 -5.66 1.72 2.01
CA TRP A 146 -6.14 2.88 2.74
C TRP A 146 -7.30 3.55 2.00
N ARG A 147 -7.24 3.68 0.67
CA ARG A 147 -8.32 4.26 -0.14
C ARG A 147 -9.55 3.35 -0.22
N GLN A 148 -10.69 3.92 -0.61
CA GLN A 148 -11.92 3.15 -0.77
C GLN A 148 -11.84 2.25 -2.01
N ASN A 149 -11.36 2.77 -3.14
CA ASN A 149 -11.06 1.95 -4.32
C ASN A 149 -9.67 1.31 -4.20
N TRP A 150 -9.51 0.09 -4.71
CA TRP A 150 -8.27 -0.67 -4.60
C TRP A 150 -7.60 -0.88 -5.94
N GLN A 151 -6.29 -0.73 -5.95
CA GLN A 151 -5.46 -1.09 -7.08
C GLN A 151 -5.39 -2.61 -7.22
N ASN A 152 -5.56 -3.09 -8.46
CA ASN A 152 -5.48 -4.50 -8.82
C ASN A 152 -4.85 -4.68 -10.20
N HIS A 153 -4.54 -5.94 -10.57
CA HIS A 153 -3.81 -6.28 -11.78
C HIS A 153 -4.59 -7.29 -12.62
N ASP A 154 -4.69 -7.05 -13.93
CA ASP A 154 -5.04 -8.09 -14.88
C ASP A 154 -3.75 -8.82 -15.24
N ALA A 155 -3.61 -10.07 -14.77
CA ALA A 155 -2.31 -10.74 -14.69
C ALA A 155 -2.40 -12.27 -14.72
N ILE A 156 -1.26 -12.90 -15.05
CA ILE A 156 -0.97 -14.26 -14.63
C ILE A 156 0.07 -14.23 -13.53
N SER A 157 -0.16 -14.96 -12.43
CA SER A 157 0.79 -15.05 -11.32
C SER A 157 1.05 -16.51 -10.91
N ILE A 158 2.25 -16.75 -10.42
CA ILE A 158 2.72 -18.06 -9.94
C ILE A 158 3.36 -17.85 -8.57
N GLU A 159 2.94 -18.66 -7.60
CA GLU A 159 3.62 -18.80 -6.33
C GLU A 159 4.07 -20.26 -6.15
N ASN A 160 5.34 -20.48 -5.79
CA ASN A 160 5.91 -21.80 -5.54
C ASN A 160 6.61 -21.84 -4.18
N LYS A 161 6.29 -22.88 -3.40
CA LYS A 161 6.86 -23.15 -2.06
C LYS A 161 7.54 -24.53 -1.99
N SER A 162 8.06 -25.06 -3.11
CA SER A 162 8.67 -26.39 -3.18
C SER A 162 9.96 -26.50 -2.40
N LEU A 163 10.75 -25.43 -2.34
CA LEU A 163 11.98 -25.39 -1.57
C LEU A 163 11.68 -25.07 -0.09
N PRO A 164 12.37 -25.74 0.86
CA PRO A 164 12.20 -25.46 2.28
C PRO A 164 12.45 -23.97 2.59
N HIS A 165 11.57 -23.38 3.39
CA HIS A 165 11.67 -21.98 3.84
C HIS A 165 11.76 -20.94 2.72
N THR A 166 11.44 -21.32 1.47
CA THR A 166 11.57 -20.45 0.32
C THR A 166 10.22 -20.29 -0.37
N THR A 167 9.87 -19.06 -0.65
CA THR A 167 8.71 -18.72 -1.49
C THR A 167 9.21 -17.96 -2.71
N PHE A 168 9.02 -18.52 -3.89
CA PHE A 168 9.25 -17.86 -5.16
C PHE A 168 7.93 -17.38 -5.73
N ARG A 169 7.90 -16.14 -6.24
CA ARG A 169 6.74 -15.55 -6.91
C ARG A 169 7.16 -14.90 -8.21
N TYR A 170 6.33 -15.10 -9.20
CA TYR A 170 6.41 -14.41 -10.48
C TYR A 170 5.02 -13.93 -10.89
N ALA A 171 4.92 -12.75 -11.46
CA ALA A 171 3.72 -12.33 -12.14
C ALA A 171 4.06 -11.55 -13.42
N TYR A 172 3.22 -11.70 -14.43
CA TYR A 172 3.15 -10.88 -15.62
C TYR A 172 1.82 -10.14 -15.59
N SER A 173 1.86 -8.80 -15.60
CA SER A 173 0.71 -7.92 -15.54
C SER A 173 0.58 -7.17 -16.87
N TRP A 174 -0.53 -7.36 -17.56
CA TRP A 174 -0.84 -6.65 -18.81
C TRP A 174 -1.71 -5.42 -18.60
N ASN A 175 -2.25 -5.22 -17.39
CA ASN A 175 -2.96 -4.00 -17.02
C ASN A 175 -2.94 -3.82 -15.50
N VAL A 176 -2.88 -2.55 -15.05
CA VAL A 176 -3.03 -2.17 -13.64
C VAL A 176 -4.20 -1.23 -13.50
N ASN A 177 -5.29 -1.69 -12.91
CA ASN A 177 -6.45 -0.85 -12.60
C ASN A 177 -6.15 -0.04 -11.34
N ARG A 178 -6.26 1.28 -11.43
CA ARG A 178 -5.86 2.19 -10.36
C ARG A 178 -7.05 2.61 -9.50
N ILE A 179 -6.75 3.21 -8.34
CA ILE A 179 -7.76 3.64 -7.36
C ILE A 179 -8.70 4.75 -7.86
N PHE A 180 -8.37 5.41 -8.97
CA PHE A 180 -9.15 6.52 -9.54
C PHE A 180 -10.27 6.03 -10.45
N THR A 181 -10.46 4.71 -10.60
CA THR A 181 -11.46 4.02 -11.42
C THR A 181 -11.28 4.18 -12.94
N ASP A 182 -12.03 3.42 -13.72
CA ASP A 182 -11.96 3.42 -15.19
C ASP A 182 -12.54 4.71 -15.82
N GLU A 183 -13.32 5.48 -15.05
CA GLU A 183 -13.83 6.77 -15.48
C GLU A 183 -12.81 7.93 -15.39
N ALA A 184 -11.66 7.71 -14.76
CA ALA A 184 -10.61 8.72 -14.65
C ALA A 184 -9.92 8.97 -16.01
N ILE A 185 -9.27 10.14 -16.16
CA ILE A 185 -8.65 10.53 -17.42
C ILE A 185 -7.24 9.95 -17.56
N GLY A 186 -6.99 9.26 -18.69
CA GLY A 186 -5.68 8.78 -19.10
C GLY A 186 -5.06 7.78 -18.12
N ALA A 187 -3.77 7.87 -17.89
CA ALA A 187 -3.03 6.97 -16.99
C ALA A 187 -3.46 7.04 -15.51
N LYS A 188 -4.41 7.89 -15.13
CA LYS A 188 -5.06 7.84 -13.83
C LYS A 188 -6.01 6.65 -13.73
N ALA A 189 -6.71 6.28 -14.79
CA ALA A 189 -7.64 5.15 -14.80
C ALA A 189 -6.90 3.82 -14.65
N ASN A 190 -5.92 3.60 -15.51
CA ASN A 190 -5.13 2.39 -15.53
C ASN A 190 -3.73 2.65 -16.10
N PHE A 191 -2.81 1.74 -15.81
CA PHE A 191 -1.59 1.60 -16.59
C PHE A 191 -1.78 0.46 -17.60
N ASP A 192 -1.69 0.77 -18.90
CA ASP A 192 -1.52 -0.21 -19.96
C ASP A 192 -0.10 -0.77 -19.81
N SER A 193 0.00 -2.04 -19.48
CA SER A 193 1.18 -2.57 -18.81
C SER A 193 1.73 -3.82 -19.52
N ASN A 194 3.05 -3.90 -19.56
CA ASN A 194 3.81 -5.09 -19.99
C ASN A 194 4.86 -5.41 -18.92
N SER A 195 4.40 -5.54 -17.65
CA SER A 195 5.28 -5.56 -16.49
C SER A 195 5.52 -6.96 -15.94
N HIS A 196 6.74 -7.19 -15.43
CA HIS A 196 7.14 -8.43 -14.80
C HIS A 196 7.56 -8.23 -13.35
N PHE A 197 7.05 -9.08 -12.46
CA PHE A 197 7.34 -9.05 -11.04
C PHE A 197 7.95 -10.36 -10.58
N ILE A 198 9.17 -10.31 -10.08
CA ILE A 198 9.90 -11.45 -9.54
C ILE A 198 10.18 -11.17 -8.07
N ASN A 199 9.85 -12.13 -7.20
CA ASN A 199 10.09 -12.01 -5.76
C ASN A 199 10.51 -13.36 -5.19
N LEU A 200 11.57 -13.36 -4.41
CA LEU A 200 12.09 -14.52 -3.69
C LEU A 200 12.19 -14.19 -2.22
N GLN A 201 11.52 -14.96 -1.36
CA GLN A 201 11.59 -14.84 0.09
C GLN A 201 12.18 -16.10 0.71
N TYR A 202 13.08 -15.93 1.70
CA TYR A 202 13.64 -16.99 2.48
C TYR A 202 13.47 -16.71 3.99
N ASP A 203 12.77 -17.59 4.72
CA ASP A 203 12.46 -17.45 6.15
C ASP A 203 13.13 -18.52 7.04
N GLY A 204 14.05 -19.30 6.48
CA GLY A 204 14.79 -20.32 7.23
C GLY A 204 15.86 -19.78 8.18
N PHE A 205 16.16 -18.49 8.14
CA PHE A 205 17.12 -17.89 9.04
C PHE A 205 16.46 -17.43 10.35
N ARG A 206 16.94 -17.96 11.49
CA ARG A 206 16.30 -17.73 12.80
C ARG A 206 16.21 -16.27 13.24
N TYR A 207 17.02 -15.39 12.65
CA TYR A 207 17.10 -13.99 13.03
C TYR A 207 16.28 -13.08 12.14
N GLY A 208 15.74 -13.57 11.02
CA GLY A 208 14.93 -12.76 10.12
C GLY A 208 14.65 -13.41 8.78
N LYS A 209 14.07 -12.64 7.90
CA LYS A 209 13.73 -13.04 6.55
C LYS A 209 14.55 -12.26 5.54
N PHE A 210 15.03 -12.95 4.52
CA PHE A 210 15.60 -12.35 3.33
C PHE A 210 14.54 -12.25 2.24
N GLU A 211 14.57 -11.17 1.50
CA GLU A 211 13.74 -10.96 0.30
C GLU A 211 14.64 -10.37 -0.78
N ALA A 212 14.61 -10.98 -1.97
CA ALA A 212 15.21 -10.45 -3.19
C ALA A 212 14.11 -10.24 -4.22
N TYR A 213 14.18 -9.16 -4.99
CA TYR A 213 13.16 -8.85 -5.97
C TYR A 213 13.72 -8.14 -7.20
N ALA A 214 13.00 -8.32 -8.32
CA ALA A 214 13.16 -7.55 -9.53
C ALA A 214 11.76 -7.18 -10.05
N TYR A 215 11.50 -5.88 -10.19
CA TYR A 215 10.25 -5.35 -10.72
C TYR A 215 10.55 -4.55 -11.97
N LEU A 216 10.14 -5.11 -13.12
CA LEU A 216 10.31 -4.51 -14.44
C LEU A 216 8.96 -3.92 -14.83
N LEU A 217 8.79 -2.63 -14.65
CA LEU A 217 7.57 -1.89 -14.94
C LEU A 217 7.67 -1.28 -16.33
N ASP A 218 6.73 -1.63 -17.20
CA ASP A 218 6.64 -1.10 -18.55
C ASP A 218 5.21 -0.66 -18.80
N PHE A 219 5.01 0.64 -19.05
CA PHE A 219 3.70 1.28 -19.15
C PHE A 219 3.57 2.09 -20.43
N ASP A 220 2.79 1.61 -21.39
CA ASP A 220 2.61 2.25 -22.70
C ASP A 220 1.95 3.63 -22.60
N ASN A 221 1.02 3.81 -21.67
CA ASN A 221 0.30 5.06 -21.45
C ASN A 221 0.90 5.95 -20.34
N SER A 222 2.03 5.55 -19.76
CA SER A 222 2.72 6.29 -18.69
C SER A 222 4.23 6.01 -18.70
N VAL A 223 4.86 6.13 -19.86
CA VAL A 223 6.25 5.73 -20.13
C VAL A 223 7.27 6.28 -19.13
N ALA A 224 7.10 7.50 -18.64
CA ALA A 224 8.00 8.09 -17.63
C ALA A 224 7.95 7.39 -16.25
N ASN A 225 7.02 6.46 -16.02
CA ASN A 225 6.93 5.62 -14.85
C ASN A 225 7.44 4.19 -15.09
N SER A 226 7.93 3.89 -16.30
CA SER A 226 8.52 2.60 -16.64
C SER A 226 9.94 2.52 -16.07
N THR A 227 10.17 1.57 -15.18
CA THR A 227 11.44 1.44 -14.44
C THR A 227 11.77 -0.03 -14.19
N ALA A 228 13.08 -0.35 -14.10
CA ALA A 228 13.58 -1.63 -13.63
C ALA A 228 14.15 -1.45 -12.23
N THR A 229 13.55 -2.08 -11.23
CA THR A 229 13.96 -2.00 -9.84
C THR A 229 14.45 -3.34 -9.33
N TYR A 230 15.66 -3.39 -8.81
CA TYR A 230 16.27 -4.58 -8.22
C TYR A 230 16.61 -4.33 -6.76
N GLY A 231 16.19 -5.21 -5.86
CA GLY A 231 16.43 -4.96 -4.45
C GLY A 231 16.61 -6.19 -3.58
N LEU A 232 17.19 -5.92 -2.40
CA LEU A 232 17.41 -6.87 -1.33
C LEU A 232 16.91 -6.29 -0.02
N ARG A 233 16.20 -7.11 0.75
CA ARG A 233 15.71 -6.74 2.07
C ARG A 233 16.01 -7.83 3.08
N PHE A 234 16.42 -7.41 4.26
CA PHE A 234 16.46 -8.25 5.45
C PHE A 234 15.63 -7.61 6.55
N ASN A 235 14.69 -8.32 7.10
CA ASN A 235 13.91 -7.83 8.23
C ASN A 235 13.74 -8.92 9.30
N GLY A 236 13.84 -8.52 10.56
CA GLY A 236 13.81 -9.50 11.61
C GLY A 236 13.58 -8.95 13.01
N GLY A 237 13.89 -9.79 13.98
CA GLY A 237 13.90 -9.39 15.36
C GLY A 237 14.39 -10.50 16.25
N TYR A 238 15.15 -10.11 17.26
CA TYR A 238 15.83 -10.99 18.20
C TYR A 238 15.27 -10.83 19.61
N PRO A 239 14.78 -11.89 20.26
CA PRO A 239 14.34 -11.84 21.65
C PRO A 239 15.56 -11.73 22.59
N LEU A 240 15.76 -10.55 23.16
CA LEU A 240 16.83 -10.30 24.15
C LEU A 240 16.44 -10.78 25.55
N SER A 241 15.11 -10.83 25.82
CA SER A 241 14.55 -11.40 27.04
C SER A 241 13.15 -11.97 26.79
N LYS A 242 12.47 -12.48 27.83
CA LYS A 242 11.07 -12.95 27.74
C LYS A 242 10.10 -11.80 27.40
N THR A 243 10.46 -10.59 27.75
CA THR A 243 9.60 -9.40 27.60
C THR A 243 10.11 -8.41 26.55
N PHE A 244 11.38 -8.43 26.19
CA PHE A 244 11.98 -7.49 25.26
C PHE A 244 12.49 -8.18 23.99
N LYS A 245 12.08 -7.63 22.83
CA LYS A 245 12.51 -8.07 21.50
C LYS A 245 13.07 -6.86 20.71
N ALA A 246 14.33 -6.97 20.30
CA ALA A 246 14.89 -6.05 19.30
C ALA A 246 14.25 -6.33 17.93
N ILE A 247 14.03 -5.28 17.13
CA ILE A 247 13.51 -5.36 15.77
C ILE A 247 14.40 -4.55 14.85
N TYR A 248 14.56 -4.99 13.61
CA TYR A 248 15.43 -4.35 12.64
C TYR A 248 14.98 -4.65 11.21
N THR A 249 15.29 -3.72 10.31
CA THR A 249 15.10 -3.84 8.88
C THR A 249 16.26 -3.15 8.17
N ALA A 250 16.76 -3.76 7.10
CA ALA A 250 17.64 -3.12 6.13
C ALA A 250 17.15 -3.48 4.73
N GLU A 251 17.03 -2.50 3.85
CA GLU A 251 16.62 -2.67 2.46
C GLU A 251 17.44 -1.74 1.58
N TYR A 252 17.86 -2.25 0.44
CA TYR A 252 18.49 -1.49 -0.63
C TYR A 252 17.90 -1.91 -1.95
N ALA A 253 17.64 -0.95 -2.82
CA ALA A 253 17.26 -1.21 -4.20
C ALA A 253 17.93 -0.19 -5.13
N SER A 254 18.24 -0.63 -6.34
CA SER A 254 18.67 0.22 -7.44
C SER A 254 17.61 0.23 -8.51
N GLN A 255 17.38 1.37 -9.14
CA GLN A 255 16.37 1.58 -10.15
C GLN A 255 16.98 2.26 -11.37
N ASP A 256 16.76 1.64 -12.54
CA ASP A 256 17.09 2.18 -13.84
C ASP A 256 15.82 2.50 -14.63
N ASP A 257 15.93 3.29 -15.70
CA ASP A 257 14.89 3.40 -16.70
C ASP A 257 14.66 2.06 -17.42
N TYR A 258 13.41 1.85 -17.89
CA TYR A 258 13.03 0.61 -18.57
C TYR A 258 12.02 0.89 -19.68
N GLY A 259 11.98 0.02 -20.70
CA GLY A 259 11.09 0.19 -21.86
C GLY A 259 11.36 1.52 -22.58
N ASP A 260 10.29 2.23 -22.89
CA ASP A 260 10.33 3.51 -23.63
C ASP A 260 10.42 4.74 -22.70
N ASN A 261 10.96 4.59 -21.50
CA ASN A 261 11.08 5.72 -20.57
C ASN A 261 12.02 6.81 -21.15
N PRO A 262 11.54 8.06 -21.32
CA PRO A 262 12.35 9.13 -21.89
C PRO A 262 13.32 9.77 -20.88
N LEU A 263 13.22 9.42 -19.60
CA LEU A 263 14.08 9.93 -18.55
C LEU A 263 15.27 8.97 -18.37
N ASN A 264 16.45 9.52 -18.08
CA ASN A 264 17.58 8.72 -17.65
C ASN A 264 17.46 8.54 -16.13
N VAL A 265 16.92 7.41 -15.70
CA VAL A 265 16.77 7.04 -14.29
C VAL A 265 17.96 6.18 -13.88
N ASN A 266 18.62 6.55 -12.80
CA ASN A 266 19.70 5.77 -12.17
C ASN A 266 19.74 6.23 -10.72
N GLU A 267 18.82 5.70 -9.91
CA GLU A 267 18.56 6.17 -8.56
C GLU A 267 18.52 4.99 -7.58
N ASP A 268 18.97 5.23 -6.38
CA ASP A 268 18.99 4.23 -5.32
C ASP A 268 17.91 4.47 -4.25
N TYR A 269 17.55 3.40 -3.58
CA TYR A 269 16.65 3.39 -2.43
C TYR A 269 17.32 2.71 -1.26
N PHE A 270 17.18 3.30 -0.08
CA PHE A 270 17.66 2.71 1.15
C PHE A 270 16.61 2.84 2.27
N LEU A 271 16.44 1.79 3.07
CA LEU A 271 15.70 1.80 4.33
C LEU A 271 16.51 1.13 5.41
N GLY A 272 16.82 1.86 6.47
CA GLY A 272 17.36 1.34 7.72
C GLY A 272 16.36 1.52 8.85
N GLU A 273 16.06 0.48 9.62
CA GLU A 273 15.17 0.55 10.78
C GLU A 273 15.76 -0.24 11.95
N ILE A 274 15.74 0.36 13.13
CA ILE A 274 16.07 -0.30 14.39
C ILE A 274 15.04 0.05 15.46
N GLY A 275 14.73 -0.88 16.34
CA GLY A 275 13.78 -0.62 17.40
C GLY A 275 13.67 -1.72 18.43
N GLY A 276 12.73 -1.55 19.35
CA GLY A 276 12.44 -2.51 20.38
C GLY A 276 10.96 -2.62 20.67
N ASN A 277 10.52 -3.83 20.98
CA ASN A 277 9.19 -4.11 21.51
C ASN A 277 9.31 -4.67 22.92
N VAL A 278 8.60 -4.07 23.87
CA VAL A 278 8.50 -4.54 25.24
C VAL A 278 7.08 -5.01 25.55
N LYS A 279 6.95 -6.21 26.08
CA LYS A 279 5.70 -6.72 26.66
C LYS A 279 5.64 -6.28 28.12
N LEU A 280 4.53 -5.68 28.54
CA LEU A 280 4.37 -5.11 29.88
C LEU A 280 3.38 -5.91 30.71
N GLY A 281 2.10 -5.67 30.63
CA GLY A 281 1.11 -6.32 31.50
C GLY A 281 -0.28 -6.39 30.85
N ASN A 282 -1.31 -6.43 31.68
CA ASN A 282 -2.68 -6.62 31.19
C ASN A 282 -3.35 -5.32 30.70
N VAL A 283 -3.01 -4.19 31.29
CA VAL A 283 -3.58 -2.88 30.92
C VAL A 283 -2.80 -2.28 29.75
N ILE A 284 -1.49 -2.15 29.90
CA ILE A 284 -0.59 -1.80 28.80
C ILE A 284 0.07 -3.11 28.37
N ASN A 285 -0.38 -3.67 27.24
CA ASN A 285 0.07 -4.97 26.79
C ASN A 285 1.48 -4.92 26.22
N SER A 286 1.79 -3.89 25.42
CA SER A 286 3.11 -3.72 24.80
C SER A 286 3.36 -2.28 24.36
N LEU A 287 4.64 -1.92 24.35
CA LEU A 287 5.15 -0.71 23.71
C LEU A 287 6.19 -1.11 22.65
N THR A 288 6.21 -0.40 21.55
CA THR A 288 7.23 -0.51 20.50
C THR A 288 7.74 0.89 20.20
N LEU A 289 9.05 1.04 20.13
CA LEU A 289 9.70 2.26 19.65
C LEU A 289 10.62 1.87 18.50
N LYS A 290 10.58 2.66 17.40
CA LYS A 290 11.41 2.46 16.20
C LYS A 290 12.00 3.77 15.75
N PHE A 291 13.21 3.69 15.24
CA PHE A 291 13.90 4.74 14.50
C PHE A 291 14.16 4.21 13.11
N SER A 292 13.77 4.96 12.11
CA SER A 292 13.96 4.59 10.70
C SER A 292 14.57 5.76 9.94
N TYR A 293 15.36 5.43 8.93
CA TYR A 293 15.82 6.34 7.90
C TYR A 293 15.46 5.74 6.56
N GLU A 294 14.74 6.48 5.73
CA GLU A 294 14.36 6.08 4.38
C GLU A 294 14.83 7.13 3.38
N LEU A 295 15.53 6.67 2.34
CA LEU A 295 16.04 7.47 1.25
C LEU A 295 15.44 6.99 -0.07
N LEU A 296 14.92 7.90 -0.85
CA LEU A 296 14.63 7.73 -2.28
C LEU A 296 15.44 8.80 -3.01
N GLU A 297 16.49 8.40 -3.69
CA GLU A 297 17.37 9.32 -4.38
C GLU A 297 16.67 10.15 -5.46
N GLY A 298 17.25 11.31 -5.73
CA GLY A 298 16.87 12.18 -6.82
C GLY A 298 18.03 13.12 -7.19
N ASN A 299 18.14 13.44 -8.47
CA ASN A 299 19.24 14.21 -9.01
C ASN A 299 18.80 15.58 -9.59
N GLY A 300 17.57 15.99 -9.32
CA GLY A 300 16.94 17.20 -9.83
C GLY A 300 16.29 17.05 -11.22
N ALA A 301 16.63 16.00 -11.97
CA ALA A 301 16.01 15.66 -13.26
C ALA A 301 15.09 14.44 -13.14
N SER A 302 15.54 13.40 -12.45
CA SER A 302 14.80 12.18 -12.12
C SER A 302 14.84 11.90 -10.62
N SER A 303 14.05 10.94 -10.18
CA SER A 303 14.04 10.44 -8.81
C SER A 303 13.57 8.98 -8.77
N PHE A 304 13.94 8.26 -7.71
CA PHE A 304 13.48 6.90 -7.47
C PHE A 304 11.95 6.84 -7.40
N ARG A 305 11.30 6.06 -8.25
CA ARG A 305 9.85 6.05 -8.44
C ARG A 305 9.20 4.79 -7.88
N THR A 306 8.01 4.96 -7.30
CA THR A 306 7.22 3.86 -6.75
C THR A 306 5.76 3.91 -7.22
N PRO A 307 5.49 3.84 -8.54
CA PRO A 307 4.16 4.13 -9.11
C PRO A 307 3.07 3.15 -8.68
N LEU A 308 3.43 1.95 -8.21
CA LEU A 308 2.50 0.92 -7.73
C LEU A 308 2.48 0.79 -6.21
N ALA A 309 3.12 1.70 -5.47
CA ALA A 309 3.19 1.65 -4.01
C ALA A 309 1.83 1.89 -3.33
N THR A 310 1.69 1.39 -2.10
CA THR A 310 0.74 1.94 -1.12
C THR A 310 1.39 3.16 -0.46
N GLY A 311 1.50 4.27 -1.19
CA GLY A 311 2.27 5.46 -0.80
C GLY A 311 1.91 6.03 0.58
N HIS A 312 0.62 6.05 0.93
CA HIS A 312 0.10 6.54 2.21
C HIS A 312 0.74 5.94 3.49
N ALA A 313 1.44 4.82 3.38
CA ALA A 313 2.13 4.21 4.54
C ALA A 313 3.57 4.71 4.72
N TYR A 314 4.03 5.61 3.84
CA TYR A 314 5.41 6.08 3.75
C TYR A 314 5.44 7.61 3.60
N GLN A 315 6.52 8.24 4.04
CA GLN A 315 6.74 9.70 3.99
C GLN A 315 5.54 10.51 4.49
N GLY A 316 4.92 10.05 5.59
CA GLY A 316 3.79 10.70 6.24
C GLY A 316 2.40 10.37 5.65
N TRP A 317 1.37 10.51 6.48
CA TRP A 317 -0.01 10.21 6.13
C TRP A 317 -0.78 11.38 5.51
N ALA A 318 -0.18 12.57 5.53
CA ALA A 318 -0.70 13.73 4.84
C ALA A 318 -0.71 13.56 3.30
N ASP A 319 -0.03 12.51 2.79
CA ASP A 319 0.05 12.18 1.37
C ASP A 319 0.76 13.26 0.52
N ARG A 320 1.64 14.07 1.13
CA ARG A 320 2.37 15.13 0.41
C ARG A 320 3.41 14.55 -0.55
N PHE A 321 3.98 13.38 -0.22
CA PHE A 321 5.07 12.73 -0.94
C PHE A 321 4.66 11.42 -1.62
N LEU A 322 3.43 11.31 -2.14
CA LEU A 322 2.99 10.13 -2.92
C LEU A 322 3.80 9.93 -4.21
N THR A 323 4.42 10.97 -4.71
CA THR A 323 5.40 10.95 -5.79
C THR A 323 6.69 11.51 -5.24
N THR A 324 7.78 10.78 -5.39
CA THR A 324 9.10 11.25 -4.98
C THR A 324 9.45 12.55 -5.70
N PRO A 325 9.81 13.63 -4.99
CA PRO A 325 10.31 14.87 -5.60
C PRO A 325 11.52 14.60 -6.48
N ARG A 326 11.78 15.46 -7.46
CA ARG A 326 12.95 15.30 -8.35
C ARG A 326 14.29 15.45 -7.63
N ASP A 327 14.28 16.16 -6.50
CA ASP A 327 15.43 16.27 -5.61
C ASP A 327 15.55 15.12 -4.61
N GLY A 328 14.75 14.05 -4.80
CA GLY A 328 14.71 12.92 -3.86
C GLY A 328 14.02 13.27 -2.54
N ILE A 329 14.06 12.33 -1.62
CA ILE A 329 13.55 12.52 -0.26
C ILE A 329 14.32 11.67 0.73
N GLU A 330 14.79 12.30 1.79
CA GLU A 330 15.27 11.69 3.02
C GLU A 330 14.20 11.85 4.09
N ASP A 331 13.90 10.77 4.81
CA ASP A 331 12.88 10.75 5.87
C ASP A 331 13.45 10.11 7.14
N PHE A 332 13.66 10.90 8.18
CA PHE A 332 14.00 10.43 9.52
C PHE A 332 12.74 10.24 10.35
N ILE A 333 12.47 8.99 10.73
CA ILE A 333 11.18 8.63 11.33
C ILE A 333 11.37 8.10 12.74
N VAL A 334 10.60 8.63 13.69
CA VAL A 334 10.44 8.06 15.02
C VAL A 334 9.01 7.53 15.16
N THR A 335 8.85 6.21 15.34
CA THR A 335 7.53 5.59 15.47
C THR A 335 7.35 4.95 16.85
N GLY A 336 6.30 5.37 17.56
CA GLY A 336 5.79 4.74 18.78
C GLY A 336 4.53 3.94 18.52
N VAL A 337 4.44 2.70 19.03
CA VAL A 337 3.21 1.89 19.00
C VAL A 337 2.91 1.38 20.40
N ALA A 338 1.75 1.75 20.95
CA ALA A 338 1.24 1.23 22.20
C ALA A 338 0.00 0.34 21.97
N ARG A 339 -0.09 -0.74 22.76
CA ARG A 339 -1.32 -1.52 22.90
C ARG A 339 -1.76 -1.44 24.35
N ALA A 340 -2.83 -0.70 24.60
CA ALA A 340 -3.34 -0.43 25.94
C ALA A 340 -4.87 -0.35 25.91
N PHE A 341 -5.53 -0.82 26.97
CA PHE A 341 -7.00 -0.75 27.11
C PHE A 341 -7.78 -1.39 25.95
N GLY A 342 -7.18 -2.40 25.26
CA GLY A 342 -7.78 -2.98 24.05
C GLY A 342 -7.63 -2.13 22.78
N VAL A 343 -7.05 -0.92 22.88
CA VAL A 343 -6.81 0.00 21.77
C VAL A 343 -5.36 -0.11 21.31
N LYS A 344 -5.14 0.03 20.02
CA LYS A 344 -3.81 0.21 19.42
C LYS A 344 -3.64 1.69 19.10
N PHE A 345 -2.61 2.30 19.66
CA PHE A 345 -2.16 3.65 19.37
C PHE A 345 -0.90 3.60 18.52
N ILE A 346 -0.80 4.52 17.56
CA ILE A 346 0.41 4.78 16.79
C ILE A 346 0.65 6.29 16.85
N ALA A 347 1.91 6.67 17.03
CA ALA A 347 2.41 8.01 16.79
C ALA A 347 3.67 7.89 15.93
N ALA A 348 3.78 8.67 14.87
CA ALA A 348 4.99 8.80 14.09
C ALA A 348 5.33 10.29 13.90
N TYR A 349 6.60 10.59 13.88
CA TYR A 349 7.14 11.91 13.54
C TYR A 349 8.14 11.72 12.42
N HIS A 350 7.97 12.51 11.39
CA HIS A 350 8.79 12.54 10.19
C HIS A 350 9.53 13.87 10.12
N ASP A 351 10.80 13.81 9.80
CA ASP A 351 11.66 14.95 9.47
C ASP A 351 12.14 14.74 8.04
N LEU A 352 11.70 15.61 7.14
CA LEU A 352 11.70 15.39 5.70
C LEU A 352 12.59 16.42 5.00
N SER A 353 13.58 15.94 4.26
CA SER A 353 14.50 16.77 3.47
C SER A 353 14.73 16.19 2.06
N SER A 354 15.35 16.96 1.19
CA SER A 354 15.78 16.47 -0.12
C SER A 354 17.10 15.71 0.00
N ASP A 355 17.29 14.72 -0.85
CA ASP A 355 18.58 14.07 -1.07
C ASP A 355 19.54 14.99 -1.83
N ASN A 356 19.06 15.63 -2.89
CA ASN A 356 19.82 16.57 -3.70
C ASN A 356 19.55 18.03 -3.28
N ASP A 357 20.55 18.90 -3.38
CA ASP A 357 20.48 20.35 -3.15
C ASP A 357 20.15 20.80 -1.70
N SER A 358 20.05 19.90 -0.74
CA SER A 358 19.88 20.18 0.71
C SER A 358 18.67 21.09 1.04
N TYR A 359 17.52 20.84 0.44
CA TYR A 359 16.25 21.49 0.81
C TYR A 359 15.67 20.83 2.07
N ASP A 360 15.21 21.65 2.99
CA ASP A 360 14.37 21.19 4.10
C ASP A 360 12.92 21.20 3.65
N TYR A 361 12.27 20.05 3.58
CA TYR A 361 10.87 19.97 3.14
C TYR A 361 9.89 20.28 4.26
N GLY A 362 10.26 19.96 5.50
CA GLY A 362 9.41 20.18 6.67
C GLY A 362 9.23 18.92 7.51
N ALA A 363 8.23 18.94 8.37
CA ALA A 363 7.98 17.85 9.31
C ALA A 363 6.51 17.44 9.35
N GLU A 364 6.26 16.17 9.70
CA GLU A 364 4.90 15.66 9.83
C GLU A 364 4.70 14.90 11.14
N LEU A 365 3.55 15.13 11.79
CA LEU A 365 3.10 14.37 12.95
C LEU A 365 1.89 13.52 12.57
N ASP A 366 2.00 12.22 12.81
CA ASP A 366 0.98 11.22 12.54
C ASP A 366 0.47 10.55 13.82
N LEU A 367 -0.84 10.54 14.03
CA LEU A 367 -1.48 9.92 15.18
C LEU A 367 -2.61 8.98 14.75
N GLN A 368 -2.70 7.81 15.38
CA GLN A 368 -3.80 6.87 15.12
C GLN A 368 -4.20 6.12 16.38
N ALA A 369 -5.51 5.94 16.57
CA ALA A 369 -6.09 5.02 17.54
C ALA A 369 -7.05 4.05 16.84
N THR A 370 -6.95 2.76 17.14
CA THR A 370 -7.80 1.73 16.56
C THR A 370 -8.24 0.70 17.60
N VAL A 371 -9.52 0.34 17.58
CA VAL A 371 -10.08 -0.72 18.40
C VAL A 371 -10.85 -1.70 17.54
N SER A 372 -10.75 -3.00 17.87
CA SER A 372 -11.50 -4.05 17.15
C SER A 372 -12.36 -4.84 18.14
N PHE A 373 -13.65 -5.00 17.79
CA PHE A 373 -14.64 -5.73 18.54
C PHE A 373 -14.93 -7.08 17.86
N LYS A 374 -14.85 -8.17 18.61
CA LYS A 374 -15.13 -9.55 18.15
C LYS A 374 -14.47 -9.92 16.81
N LYS A 375 -13.34 -9.29 16.48
CA LYS A 375 -12.60 -9.41 15.21
C LYS A 375 -13.34 -8.98 13.94
N SER A 376 -14.64 -8.70 14.02
CA SER A 376 -15.49 -8.35 12.88
C SER A 376 -15.67 -6.85 12.68
N ILE A 377 -15.62 -6.06 13.76
CA ILE A 377 -15.83 -4.61 13.69
C ILE A 377 -14.55 -3.92 14.13
N THR A 378 -14.09 -2.98 13.31
CA THR A 378 -12.98 -2.09 13.66
C THR A 378 -13.44 -0.65 13.59
N VAL A 379 -13.10 0.13 14.60
CA VAL A 379 -13.30 1.58 14.64
C VAL A 379 -11.93 2.24 14.75
N GLY A 380 -11.72 3.34 14.06
CA GLY A 380 -10.47 4.05 14.10
C GLY A 380 -10.62 5.56 13.96
N LEU A 381 -9.64 6.24 14.51
CA LEU A 381 -9.40 7.66 14.39
C LEU A 381 -7.95 7.84 13.95
N LYS A 382 -7.70 8.74 13.00
CA LYS A 382 -6.37 9.05 12.49
C LYS A 382 -6.27 10.55 12.24
N TYR A 383 -5.11 11.12 12.52
CA TYR A 383 -4.77 12.51 12.27
C TYR A 383 -3.37 12.59 11.69
N SER A 384 -3.15 13.53 10.81
CA SER A 384 -1.86 13.85 10.23
C SER A 384 -1.74 15.36 10.08
N ASP A 385 -0.54 15.90 10.33
CA ASP A 385 -0.25 17.32 10.26
C ASP A 385 1.16 17.53 9.69
N TYR A 386 1.23 17.89 8.42
CA TYR A 386 2.47 18.25 7.74
C TYR A 386 2.63 19.75 7.73
N ASN A 387 3.75 20.21 8.28
CA ASN A 387 4.17 21.61 8.32
C ASN A 387 5.37 21.79 7.38
N ALA A 388 5.14 22.50 6.27
CA ALA A 388 6.15 22.74 5.26
C ALA A 388 7.19 23.76 5.76
N ASP A 389 8.48 23.54 5.44
CA ASP A 389 9.49 24.58 5.62
C ASP A 389 9.36 25.65 4.52
N ALA A 390 9.28 26.90 4.90
CA ALA A 390 9.06 28.02 3.98
C ALA A 390 10.33 28.46 3.24
N ASN A 391 11.52 28.00 3.65
CA ASN A 391 12.78 28.64 3.26
C ASN A 391 13.56 27.90 2.18
N ALA A 392 13.14 26.70 1.76
CA ALA A 392 14.05 25.83 1.04
C ALA A 392 13.48 25.20 -0.24
N LEU A 393 12.38 25.66 -0.79
CA LEU A 393 11.66 24.91 -1.79
C LEU A 393 11.86 25.42 -3.22
N ASN A 394 12.41 24.58 -4.06
CA ASN A 394 12.28 24.75 -5.50
C ASN A 394 10.95 24.19 -5.98
N VAL A 395 9.86 24.93 -5.78
CA VAL A 395 8.48 24.54 -6.14
C VAL A 395 8.35 24.21 -7.63
N ALA A 396 9.10 24.89 -8.48
CA ALA A 396 9.09 24.64 -9.93
C ALA A 396 9.54 23.21 -10.27
N ARG A 397 10.44 22.63 -9.47
CA ARG A 397 11.01 21.29 -9.65
C ARG A 397 10.30 20.23 -8.81
N ASN A 398 9.94 20.57 -7.58
CA ASN A 398 9.45 19.61 -6.58
C ASN A 398 7.93 19.66 -6.32
N GLY A 399 7.20 20.59 -6.92
CA GLY A 399 5.74 20.70 -6.78
C GLY A 399 5.28 21.34 -5.46
N ASN A 400 4.06 21.03 -5.03
CA ASN A 400 3.39 21.67 -3.88
C ASN A 400 3.81 21.12 -2.51
N ILE A 401 5.09 20.80 -2.31
CA ILE A 401 5.59 20.34 -1.00
C ILE A 401 5.79 21.50 -0.02
N ALA A 402 5.74 22.76 -0.51
CA ALA A 402 5.89 23.99 0.26
C ALA A 402 4.61 24.48 0.94
N THR A 403 3.59 23.65 1.07
CA THR A 403 2.31 24.04 1.67
C THR A 403 1.91 23.06 2.75
N ASP A 404 1.43 23.60 3.87
CA ASP A 404 0.93 22.81 4.98
C ASP A 404 -0.30 22.00 4.57
N VAL A 405 -0.47 20.85 5.20
CA VAL A 405 -1.68 20.05 5.06
C VAL A 405 -1.98 19.29 6.35
N SER A 406 -3.22 19.40 6.82
CA SER A 406 -3.72 18.57 7.91
C SER A 406 -4.87 17.69 7.45
N LYS A 407 -4.96 16.48 8.01
CA LYS A 407 -6.00 15.51 7.67
C LYS A 407 -6.53 14.81 8.92
N LEU A 408 -7.84 14.59 8.93
CA LEU A 408 -8.53 13.83 9.97
C LEU A 408 -9.38 12.74 9.36
N TRP A 409 -9.29 11.52 9.89
CA TRP A 409 -10.14 10.40 9.46
C TRP A 409 -10.83 9.76 10.66
N VAL A 410 -12.10 9.45 10.45
CA VAL A 410 -12.88 8.57 11.33
C VAL A 410 -13.47 7.46 10.47
N TRP A 411 -13.29 6.21 10.88
CA TRP A 411 -13.87 5.09 10.13
C TRP A 411 -14.40 3.99 11.02
N THR A 412 -15.35 3.25 10.47
CA THR A 412 -15.77 1.96 10.99
C THR A 412 -15.75 0.94 9.86
N GLN A 413 -15.32 -0.27 10.15
CA GLN A 413 -15.28 -1.37 9.20
C GLN A 413 -15.89 -2.64 9.81
N PHE A 414 -16.80 -3.25 9.08
CA PHE A 414 -17.32 -4.59 9.36
C PHE A 414 -16.74 -5.59 8.36
N LYS A 415 -16.43 -6.81 8.83
CA LYS A 415 -16.00 -7.95 8.01
C LYS A 415 -16.68 -9.21 8.49
N TYR A 416 -17.22 -9.96 7.50
CA TYR A 416 -17.84 -11.27 7.68
C TYR A 416 -17.03 -12.33 6.93
#